data_9711b4953b694a41f685947ea64f6412
#
_entry.id   9711b4953b694a41f685947ea64f6412
#
_cell.length_a   1.000
_cell.length_b   1.000
_cell.length_c   1.000
_cell.angle_alpha   90.00
_cell.angle_beta   90.00
_cell.angle_gamma   90.00
#
_symmetry.space_group_name_H-M   'P 1'
#
loop_
_entity.id
_entity.type
_entity.pdbx_description
1 polymer ?
#
loop_
_entity_poly.entity_id
_entity_poly.type
_entity_poly.pdbx_seq_one_letter_code
_entity_poly.pdbx_strand_id
1 'polypeptide(L)'
;MNDTRFNTRSSEIHGDLALWTQLHGETNEEQRSRLLRQLRQAREQELTPRQQEFLHLYYDQNLSMQAIADQYGLHVSTVSRTLRRARERLHHVLQYAF
;
A
#
# COMPACT_ATOMS: atom_id res chain seq x y z
N MET A 1 -3.14 -13.76 19.10
CA MET A 1 -2.91 -13.31 18.90
C MET A 1 -2.43 -12.52 18.65
N ASN A 2 -2.38 -12.23 18.75
CA ASN A 2 -2.02 -11.48 18.48
C ASN A 2 -1.31 -10.85 18.09
N ASP A 3 -1.19 -11.00 18.42
CA ASP A 3 -0.17 -10.71 17.73
C ASP A 3 -0.19 -9.63 16.82
N THR A 4 -1.27 -9.23 16.42
CA THR A 4 -1.49 -8.15 15.51
C THR A 4 -0.86 -6.90 15.99
N ARG A 5 -0.92 -6.62 17.25
CA ARG A 5 -0.40 -5.40 17.74
C ARG A 5 1.05 -5.28 17.60
N PHE A 6 1.81 -6.22 18.12
CA PHE A 6 3.21 -6.05 18.00
C PHE A 6 3.68 -6.36 16.63
N ASN A 7 2.76 -6.85 15.79
CA ASN A 7 3.08 -7.11 14.41
C ASN A 7 2.66 -6.01 13.47
N THR A 8 2.25 -4.86 14.00
CA THR A 8 1.85 -3.76 13.15
C THR A 8 2.93 -3.43 12.14
N ARG A 9 4.17 -3.34 12.62
CA ARG A 9 5.28 -3.05 11.73
C ARG A 9 5.50 -4.17 10.73
N SER A 10 5.36 -5.42 11.19
CA SER A 10 5.48 -6.55 10.28
C SER A 10 4.40 -6.54 9.22
N SER A 11 3.17 -6.21 9.64
CA SER A 11 2.07 -6.12 8.68
C SER A 11 2.33 -5.05 7.64
N GLU A 12 2.88 -3.91 8.06
CA GLU A 12 3.21 -2.85 7.13
C GLU A 12 4.28 -3.29 6.16
N ILE A 13 5.28 -4.02 6.64
CA ILE A 13 6.34 -4.52 5.78
C ILE A 13 5.78 -5.51 4.76
N HIS A 14 4.88 -6.39 5.20
CA HIS A 14 4.23 -7.32 4.30
C HIS A 14 3.41 -6.60 3.25
N GLY A 15 2.67 -5.57 3.69
CA GLY A 15 1.87 -4.77 2.77
C GLY A 15 2.74 -4.05 1.76
N ASP A 16 3.85 -3.50 2.21
CA ASP A 16 4.78 -2.82 1.33
C ASP A 16 5.39 -3.77 0.31
N LEU A 17 5.71 -5.00 0.72
CA LEU A 17 6.24 -5.99 -0.20
C LEU A 17 5.22 -6.35 -1.27
N ALA A 18 3.97 -6.54 -0.87
CA ALA A 18 2.91 -6.88 -1.81
C ALA A 18 2.71 -5.74 -2.81
N LEU A 19 2.66 -4.52 -2.30
CA LEU A 19 2.47 -3.36 -3.15
C LEU A 19 3.66 -3.17 -4.07
N TRP A 20 4.86 -3.30 -3.55
CA TRP A 20 6.07 -3.14 -4.32
C TRP A 20 6.14 -4.16 -5.46
N THR A 21 5.80 -5.41 -5.16
CA THR A 21 5.80 -6.45 -6.17
C THR A 21 4.84 -6.12 -7.31
N GLN A 22 3.70 -5.56 -6.95
CA GLN A 22 2.71 -5.14 -7.94
C GLN A 22 3.25 -4.02 -8.82
N LEU A 23 4.04 -3.13 -8.25
CA LEU A 23 4.53 -1.95 -8.97
C LEU A 23 5.77 -2.25 -9.80
N HIS A 24 6.66 -3.10 -9.31
CA HIS A 24 7.99 -3.26 -9.92
C HIS A 24 8.38 -4.68 -10.28
N GLY A 25 7.69 -5.67 -9.75
CA GLY A 25 8.09 -7.05 -9.99
C GLY A 25 9.29 -7.42 -9.15
N GLU A 26 10.07 -8.38 -9.65
CA GLU A 26 11.20 -8.91 -8.89
C GLU A 26 12.49 -8.15 -9.19
N THR A 27 13.27 -7.91 -8.14
CA THR A 27 14.60 -7.34 -8.27
C THR A 27 15.50 -7.96 -7.20
N ASN A 28 16.76 -7.52 -7.13
CA ASN A 28 17.66 -8.07 -6.14
C ASN A 28 17.37 -7.48 -4.76
N GLU A 29 17.99 -8.10 -3.76
CA GLU A 29 17.73 -7.78 -2.36
C GLU A 29 18.09 -6.35 -2.00
N GLU A 30 19.22 -5.89 -2.49
CA GLU A 30 19.67 -4.54 -2.20
C GLU A 30 18.73 -3.49 -2.75
N GLN A 31 18.36 -3.66 -4.01
CA GLN A 31 17.42 -2.77 -4.65
C GLN A 31 16.09 -2.79 -3.92
N ARG A 32 15.63 -3.98 -3.56
CA ARG A 32 14.33 -4.13 -2.89
C ARG A 32 14.29 -3.38 -1.57
N SER A 33 15.36 -3.51 -0.77
CA SER A 33 15.40 -2.82 0.53
C SER A 33 15.31 -1.32 0.36
N ARG A 34 16.05 -0.78 -0.61
CA ARG A 34 16.04 0.64 -0.86
C ARG A 34 14.67 1.10 -1.34
N LEU A 35 14.09 0.32 -2.25
CA LEU A 35 12.79 0.66 -2.81
C LEU A 35 11.69 0.62 -1.77
N LEU A 36 11.76 -0.33 -0.84
CA LEU A 36 10.77 -0.41 0.21
C LEU A 36 10.78 0.82 1.11
N ARG A 37 11.98 1.33 1.41
CA ARG A 37 12.07 2.54 2.20
C ARG A 37 11.47 3.73 1.46
N GLN A 38 11.75 3.83 0.17
CA GLN A 38 11.20 4.90 -0.65
C GLN A 38 9.70 4.77 -0.80
N LEU A 39 9.21 3.55 -0.94
CA LEU A 39 7.77 3.31 -1.03
C LEU A 39 7.06 3.76 0.23
N ARG A 40 7.61 3.41 1.39
CA ARG A 40 7.00 3.80 2.65
C ARG A 40 6.96 5.33 2.78
N GLN A 41 8.03 5.98 2.41
CA GLN A 41 8.09 7.43 2.46
C GLN A 41 7.08 8.05 1.50
N ALA A 42 6.99 7.50 0.28
CA ALA A 42 6.05 8.01 -0.71
C ALA A 42 4.60 7.82 -0.27
N ARG A 43 4.30 6.71 0.40
CA ARG A 43 2.94 6.48 0.91
C ARG A 43 2.54 7.60 1.87
N GLU A 44 3.48 8.08 2.66
CA GLU A 44 3.19 9.12 3.64
C GLU A 44 3.15 10.51 3.01
N GLN A 45 3.96 10.76 2.03
CA GLN A 45 4.14 12.10 1.50
C GLN A 45 3.36 12.40 0.23
N GLU A 46 3.10 11.38 -0.57
CA GLU A 46 2.56 11.60 -1.91
C GLU A 46 1.08 11.26 -2.07
N LEU A 47 0.46 10.72 -1.07
CA LEU A 47 -0.92 10.26 -1.16
C LEU A 47 -1.83 11.08 -0.30
N THR A 48 -3.10 11.17 -0.73
CA THR A 48 -4.12 11.80 0.11
C THR A 48 -4.38 10.94 1.34
N PRO A 49 -4.93 11.50 2.41
CA PRO A 49 -5.25 10.69 3.60
C PRO A 49 -6.15 9.50 3.28
N ARG A 50 -7.13 9.68 2.41
CA ARG A 50 -8.03 8.58 2.05
C ARG A 50 -7.27 7.49 1.29
N GLN A 51 -6.37 7.89 0.39
CA GLN A 51 -5.56 6.94 -0.35
C GLN A 51 -4.65 6.16 0.60
N GLN A 52 -4.03 6.85 1.54
CA GLN A 52 -3.17 6.19 2.52
C GLN A 52 -3.96 5.18 3.34
N GLU A 53 -5.14 5.58 3.79
CA GLU A 53 -5.97 4.73 4.62
C GLU A 53 -6.42 3.48 3.87
N PHE A 54 -6.85 3.64 2.61
CA PHE A 54 -7.33 2.50 1.84
C PHE A 54 -6.19 1.54 1.51
N LEU A 55 -5.01 2.07 1.21
CA LEU A 55 -3.86 1.21 1.00
C LEU A 55 -3.52 0.42 2.26
N HIS A 56 -3.58 1.09 3.40
CA HIS A 56 -3.31 0.44 4.67
C HIS A 56 -4.30 -0.70 4.93
N LEU A 57 -5.57 -0.44 4.72
CA LEU A 57 -6.59 -1.46 4.96
C LEU A 57 -6.46 -2.62 4.00
N TYR A 58 -6.18 -2.34 2.75
CA TYR A 58 -6.14 -3.37 1.72
C TYR A 58 -4.85 -4.19 1.78
N TYR A 59 -3.70 -3.52 1.82
CA TYR A 59 -2.41 -4.21 1.75
C TYR A 59 -1.87 -4.62 3.11
N ASP A 60 -2.01 -3.76 4.11
CA ASP A 60 -1.43 -4.05 5.42
C ASP A 60 -2.38 -4.87 6.29
N GLN A 61 -3.66 -4.57 6.25
CA GLN A 61 -4.65 -5.28 7.03
C GLN A 61 -5.34 -6.41 6.28
N ASN A 62 -5.04 -6.52 5.00
CA ASN A 62 -5.57 -7.60 4.15
C ASN A 62 -7.09 -7.63 4.05
N LEU A 63 -7.72 -6.48 4.10
CA LEU A 63 -9.16 -6.38 3.91
C LEU A 63 -9.49 -6.39 2.43
N SER A 64 -10.63 -7.00 2.09
CA SER A 64 -11.11 -6.97 0.72
C SER A 64 -11.64 -5.58 0.38
N MET A 65 -11.73 -5.29 -0.91
CA MET A 65 -12.31 -4.02 -1.35
C MET A 65 -13.75 -3.88 -0.89
N GLN A 66 -14.49 -5.00 -0.88
CA GLN A 66 -15.87 -4.98 -0.43
C GLN A 66 -15.96 -4.66 1.06
N ALA A 67 -15.07 -5.23 1.85
CA ALA A 67 -15.04 -4.96 3.28
C ALA A 67 -14.75 -3.50 3.56
N ILE A 68 -13.83 -2.92 2.80
CA ILE A 68 -13.51 -1.50 2.93
C ILE A 68 -14.72 -0.65 2.55
N ALA A 69 -15.36 -1.01 1.44
CA ALA A 69 -16.53 -0.27 0.98
C ALA A 69 -17.64 -0.32 2.03
N ASP A 70 -17.87 -1.49 2.60
CA ASP A 70 -18.90 -1.66 3.63
C ASP A 70 -18.58 -0.81 4.85
N GLN A 71 -17.33 -0.78 5.24
CA GLN A 71 -16.90 -0.04 6.42
C GLN A 71 -17.13 1.46 6.26
N TYR A 72 -16.99 1.96 5.04
CA TYR A 72 -17.10 3.40 4.78
C TYR A 72 -18.41 3.81 4.13
N GLY A 73 -19.30 2.85 3.92
CA GLY A 73 -20.57 3.16 3.27
C GLY A 73 -20.39 3.62 1.82
N LEU A 74 -19.43 3.03 1.13
CA LEU A 74 -19.10 3.39 -0.24
C LEU A 74 -19.40 2.24 -1.17
N HIS A 75 -19.51 2.55 -2.46
CA HIS A 75 -19.58 1.54 -3.47
C HIS A 75 -18.19 0.95 -3.67
N VAL A 76 -18.13 -0.35 -3.97
CA VAL A 76 -16.85 -1.03 -4.13
C VAL A 76 -16.03 -0.42 -5.26
N SER A 77 -16.67 0.09 -6.29
CA SER A 77 -15.95 0.73 -7.39
C SER A 77 -15.22 1.99 -6.96
N THR A 78 -15.75 2.69 -5.95
CA THR A 78 -15.08 3.86 -5.41
C THR A 78 -13.78 3.45 -4.71
N VAL A 79 -13.83 2.36 -3.96
CA VAL A 79 -12.65 1.84 -3.30
C VAL A 79 -11.62 1.42 -4.34
N SER A 80 -12.08 0.70 -5.36
CA SER A 80 -11.20 0.23 -6.43
C SER A 80 -10.50 1.39 -7.13
N ARG A 81 -11.24 2.43 -7.45
CA ARG A 81 -10.67 3.61 -8.11
C ARG A 81 -9.67 4.33 -7.22
N THR A 82 -9.99 4.45 -5.94
CA THR A 82 -9.08 5.10 -5.00
C THR A 82 -7.77 4.34 -4.88
N LEU A 83 -7.85 3.02 -4.78
CA LEU A 83 -6.65 2.18 -4.72
C LEU A 83 -5.85 2.28 -6.00
N ARG A 84 -6.53 2.26 -7.14
CA ARG A 84 -5.83 2.37 -8.42
C ARG A 84 -5.10 3.70 -8.54
N ARG A 85 -5.76 4.79 -8.17
CA ARG A 85 -5.12 6.11 -8.24
C ARG A 85 -3.93 6.21 -7.29
N ALA A 86 -4.05 5.60 -6.12
CA ALA A 86 -2.94 5.57 -5.18
C ALA A 86 -1.75 4.83 -5.78
N ARG A 87 -2.01 3.67 -6.37
CA ARG A 87 -0.94 2.88 -6.99
C ARG A 87 -0.32 3.63 -8.16
N GLU A 88 -1.14 4.28 -8.97
CA GLU A 88 -0.63 5.05 -10.10
C GLU A 88 0.27 6.19 -9.63
N ARG A 89 -0.16 6.87 -8.56
CA ARG A 89 0.66 7.96 -8.02
C ARG A 89 1.98 7.45 -7.49
N LEU A 90 1.96 6.34 -6.76
CA LEU A 90 3.17 5.75 -6.23
C LEU A 90 4.10 5.30 -7.35
N HIS A 91 3.53 4.66 -8.37
CA HIS A 91 4.33 4.21 -9.49
C HIS A 91 5.00 5.40 -10.18
N HIS A 92 4.24 6.47 -10.37
CA HIS A 92 4.77 7.68 -11.01
C HIS A 92 5.92 8.27 -10.21
N VAL A 93 5.74 8.39 -8.89
CA VAL A 93 6.76 8.98 -8.03
C VAL A 93 8.00 8.10 -7.97
N LEU A 94 7.79 6.80 -7.79
CA LEU A 94 8.89 5.89 -7.55
C LEU A 94 9.74 5.63 -8.78
N GLN A 95 9.16 5.78 -9.98
CA GLN A 95 9.96 5.54 -11.18
C GLN A 95 11.07 6.57 -11.35
N TYR A 96 10.96 7.70 -10.69
CA TYR A 96 12.02 8.72 -10.73
C TYR A 96 12.99 8.57 -9.58
N ALA A 97 12.73 7.65 -8.67
CA ALA A 97 13.60 7.42 -7.53
C ALA A 97 14.71 6.42 -7.84
N PHE A 98 14.59 5.73 -8.97
CA PHE A 98 15.54 4.67 -9.35
C PHE A 98 16.32 5.00 -10.61
#